data_63d40db72b4aa30fafeb8880e5ed210c
#
_entry.id   63d40db72b4aa30fafeb8880e5ed210c
#
_cell.length_a   1.000
_cell.length_b   1.000
_cell.length_c   1.000
_cell.angle_alpha   90.00
_cell.angle_beta   90.00
_cell.angle_gamma   90.00
#
_symmetry.space_group_name_H-M   'P 1'
#
loop_
_entity.id
_entity.type
_entity.pdbx_description
1 polymer ?
#
loop_
_entity_poly.entity_id
_entity_poly.type
_entity_poly.pdbx_seq_one_letter_code
_entity_poly.pdbx_strand_id
1 'polypeptide(L)'
;MNPPDERFDIVDRDDRVVGSGLRSEIHARGLLHRAVHLWLFHEDGRILLQKRSLSKDREPGRWTSSVSGHVNSGEEYDTAMKREIPEEIGIPTATCQGLGRIKYFPACDATDQEFVWLYRATHSGPFQPDPSEVAGLEWFTPTQIDQMLVHQPGDFSSCLKMLWKQRPR
;
A
#
# COMPACT_ATOMS: atom_id res chain seq x y z
N MET A 1 -0.34 -11.82 10.90
CA MET A 1 -1.67 -12.50 10.91
C MET A 1 -2.71 -11.44 10.63
N ASN A 2 -3.45 -11.60 9.55
CA ASN A 2 -4.53 -10.65 9.28
C ASN A 2 -5.63 -10.89 10.31
N PRO A 3 -6.19 -9.83 10.94
CA PRO A 3 -7.29 -10.00 11.88
C PRO A 3 -8.45 -10.72 11.17
N PRO A 4 -9.02 -11.76 11.77
CA PRO A 4 -10.06 -12.55 11.11
C PRO A 4 -11.37 -11.78 10.84
N ASP A 5 -11.52 -10.60 11.40
CA ASP A 5 -12.76 -9.81 11.38
C ASP A 5 -12.66 -8.47 10.63
N GLU A 6 -11.60 -8.28 9.84
CA GLU A 6 -11.44 -7.06 9.04
C GLU A 6 -12.56 -6.95 8.00
N ARG A 7 -13.27 -5.81 8.00
CA ARG A 7 -14.39 -5.54 7.09
C ARG A 7 -14.08 -4.36 6.21
N PHE A 8 -14.38 -4.50 4.92
CA PHE A 8 -14.22 -3.43 3.92
C PHE A 8 -15.56 -3.04 3.35
N ASP A 9 -15.66 -1.82 2.87
CA ASP A 9 -16.76 -1.42 2.02
C ASP A 9 -16.60 -2.06 0.63
N ILE A 10 -17.71 -2.60 0.11
CA ILE A 10 -17.82 -3.02 -1.28
C ILE A 10 -18.27 -1.80 -2.07
N VAL A 11 -17.60 -1.52 -3.18
CA VAL A 11 -17.90 -0.35 -4.00
C VAL A 11 -18.31 -0.76 -5.42
N ASP A 12 -19.01 0.14 -6.11
CA ASP A 12 -19.30 0.00 -7.53
C ASP A 12 -18.13 0.50 -8.40
N ARG A 13 -18.30 0.51 -9.71
CA ARG A 13 -17.26 0.97 -10.65
C ARG A 13 -16.95 2.47 -10.58
N ASP A 14 -17.83 3.25 -9.97
CA ASP A 14 -17.67 4.67 -9.73
C ASP A 14 -17.13 4.96 -8.31
N ASP A 15 -16.62 3.93 -7.61
CA ASP A 15 -16.10 4.01 -6.24
C ASP A 15 -17.16 4.48 -5.22
N ARG A 16 -18.42 4.12 -5.42
CA ARG A 16 -19.50 4.39 -4.47
C ARG A 16 -19.78 3.16 -3.63
N VAL A 17 -19.96 3.35 -2.34
CA VAL A 17 -20.27 2.25 -1.41
C VAL A 17 -21.64 1.66 -1.73
N VAL A 18 -21.67 0.34 -1.97
CA VAL A 18 -22.88 -0.44 -2.25
C VAL A 18 -23.13 -1.56 -1.25
N GLY A 19 -22.21 -1.78 -0.33
CA GLY A 19 -22.31 -2.80 0.71
C GLY A 19 -21.04 -2.90 1.54
N SER A 20 -20.95 -3.93 2.35
CA SER A 20 -19.72 -4.27 3.09
C SER A 20 -19.60 -5.78 3.28
N GLY A 21 -18.40 -6.27 3.48
CA GLY A 21 -18.13 -7.69 3.67
C GLY A 21 -16.86 -7.94 4.44
N LEU A 22 -16.63 -9.19 4.83
CA LEU A 22 -15.36 -9.60 5.42
C LEU A 22 -14.26 -9.59 4.35
N ARG A 23 -13.05 -9.24 4.75
CA ARG A 23 -11.86 -9.25 3.89
C ARG A 23 -11.73 -10.55 3.10
N SER A 24 -11.85 -11.68 3.78
CA SER A 24 -11.74 -13.00 3.16
C SER A 24 -12.79 -13.23 2.07
N GLU A 25 -14.02 -12.80 2.31
CA GLU A 25 -15.12 -12.92 1.34
C GLU A 25 -14.89 -12.00 0.12
N ILE A 26 -14.50 -10.76 0.36
CA ILE A 26 -14.24 -9.77 -0.69
C ILE A 26 -13.13 -10.24 -1.63
N HIS A 27 -12.02 -10.72 -1.08
CA HIS A 27 -10.92 -11.26 -1.88
C HIS A 27 -11.30 -12.56 -2.60
N ALA A 28 -11.99 -13.48 -1.94
CA ALA A 28 -12.40 -14.75 -2.56
C ALA A 28 -13.35 -14.54 -3.74
N ARG A 29 -14.21 -13.52 -3.68
CA ARG A 29 -15.20 -13.18 -4.71
C ARG A 29 -14.69 -12.14 -5.72
N GLY A 30 -13.51 -11.57 -5.52
CA GLY A 30 -12.96 -10.52 -6.39
C GLY A 30 -13.85 -9.27 -6.42
N LEU A 31 -14.38 -8.86 -5.27
CA LEU A 31 -15.25 -7.68 -5.17
C LEU A 31 -14.43 -6.39 -5.14
N LEU A 32 -14.98 -5.34 -5.76
CA LEU A 32 -14.36 -4.02 -5.78
C LEU A 32 -14.33 -3.42 -4.37
N HIS A 33 -13.16 -2.98 -3.94
CA HIS A 33 -12.93 -2.36 -2.63
C HIS A 33 -11.84 -1.29 -2.73
N ARG A 34 -11.37 -0.77 -1.59
CA ARG A 34 -10.49 0.40 -1.53
C ARG A 34 -9.20 0.11 -0.80
N ALA A 35 -8.10 0.68 -1.29
CA ALA A 35 -6.79 0.61 -0.64
C ALA A 35 -6.05 1.96 -0.71
N VAL A 36 -5.05 2.09 0.14
CA VAL A 36 -4.14 3.22 0.18
C VAL A 36 -2.70 2.74 0.08
N HIS A 37 -1.88 3.47 -0.65
CA HIS A 37 -0.45 3.25 -0.77
C HIS A 37 0.31 4.53 -0.46
N LEU A 38 1.44 4.43 0.23
CA LEU A 38 2.35 5.54 0.50
C LEU A 38 3.71 5.28 -0.14
N TRP A 39 4.23 6.26 -0.82
CA TRP A 39 5.67 6.35 -1.13
C TRP A 39 6.30 7.38 -0.22
N LEU A 40 7.11 6.89 0.72
CA LEU A 40 7.85 7.69 1.67
C LEU A 40 9.22 8.01 1.10
N PHE A 41 9.50 9.30 0.99
CA PHE A 41 10.75 9.79 0.44
C PHE A 41 11.73 10.15 1.56
N HIS A 42 12.98 9.80 1.36
CA HIS A 42 14.09 10.39 2.10
C HIS A 42 14.41 11.79 1.53
N GLU A 43 15.06 12.64 2.32
CA GLU A 43 15.46 13.99 1.88
C GLU A 43 16.37 13.99 0.65
N ASP A 44 17.13 12.92 0.43
CA ASP A 44 18.01 12.75 -0.74
C ASP A 44 17.29 12.17 -1.98
N GLY A 45 15.98 11.97 -1.91
CA GLY A 45 15.15 11.50 -3.03
C GLY A 45 15.01 9.99 -3.15
N ARG A 46 15.64 9.19 -2.28
CA ARG A 46 15.37 7.75 -2.21
C ARG A 46 13.96 7.49 -1.71
N ILE A 47 13.42 6.36 -2.09
CA ILE A 47 12.08 5.90 -1.72
C ILE A 47 12.22 4.68 -0.83
N LEU A 48 11.48 4.66 0.28
CA LEU A 48 11.38 3.49 1.15
C LEU A 48 10.45 2.46 0.50
N LEU A 49 10.92 1.24 0.35
CA LEU A 49 10.04 0.10 0.03
C LEU A 49 9.99 -0.84 1.22
N GLN A 50 8.84 -1.46 1.42
CA GLN A 50 8.69 -2.54 2.38
C GLN A 50 8.72 -3.90 1.69
N LYS A 51 9.33 -4.86 2.34
CA LYS A 51 9.22 -6.26 2.00
C LYS A 51 8.09 -6.88 2.81
N ARG A 52 7.10 -7.43 2.12
CA ARG A 52 5.93 -8.03 2.76
C ARG A 52 6.32 -9.21 3.63
N SER A 53 5.72 -9.34 4.82
CA SER A 53 5.94 -10.51 5.66
C SER A 53 5.62 -11.80 4.91
N LEU A 54 6.36 -12.86 5.22
CA LEU A 54 6.12 -14.20 4.66
C LEU A 54 4.79 -14.82 5.16
N SER A 55 4.22 -14.27 6.24
CA SER A 55 2.91 -14.68 6.76
C SER A 55 1.71 -14.07 6.03
N LYS A 56 1.94 -13.14 5.09
CA LYS A 56 0.86 -12.53 4.32
C LYS A 56 0.23 -13.54 3.36
N ASP A 57 -1.09 -13.50 3.23
CA ASP A 57 -1.86 -14.36 2.33
C ASP A 57 -1.68 -14.00 0.84
N ARG A 58 -1.36 -12.74 0.55
CA ARG A 58 -1.15 -12.21 -0.80
C ARG A 58 0.30 -11.78 -0.99
N GLU A 59 0.93 -12.28 -2.05
CA GLU A 59 2.28 -11.92 -2.50
C GLU A 59 3.32 -11.82 -1.37
N PRO A 60 3.47 -12.86 -0.50
CA PRO A 60 4.41 -12.83 0.61
C PRO A 60 5.86 -12.65 0.12
N GLY A 61 6.67 -11.93 0.89
CA GLY A 61 8.09 -11.72 0.61
C GLY A 61 8.41 -10.78 -0.55
N ARG A 62 7.42 -10.16 -1.19
CA ARG A 62 7.64 -9.22 -2.29
C ARG A 62 7.80 -7.79 -1.79
N TRP A 63 8.55 -7.01 -2.55
CA TRP A 63 8.66 -5.57 -2.36
C TRP A 63 7.37 -4.87 -2.77
N THR A 64 6.91 -3.95 -1.97
CA THR A 64 5.75 -3.10 -2.24
C THR A 64 6.00 -1.68 -1.77
N SER A 65 4.99 -0.81 -1.84
CA SER A 65 5.05 0.59 -1.37
C SER A 65 5.53 0.68 0.07
N SER A 66 5.96 1.85 0.51
CA SER A 66 6.44 2.08 1.88
C SER A 66 5.42 1.66 2.94
N VAL A 67 4.16 1.98 2.69
CA VAL A 67 2.98 1.54 3.46
C VAL A 67 1.88 1.19 2.48
N SER A 68 1.13 0.14 2.76
CA SER A 68 -0.03 -0.23 1.96
C SER A 68 -1.07 -0.95 2.81
N GLY A 69 -2.32 -0.54 2.71
CA GLY A 69 -3.39 -1.14 3.47
C GLY A 69 -4.77 -0.90 2.88
N HIS A 70 -5.74 -1.63 3.39
CA HIS A 70 -7.13 -1.49 2.97
C HIS A 70 -7.84 -0.36 3.71
N VAL A 71 -8.86 0.16 3.09
CA VAL A 71 -9.81 1.10 3.72
C VAL A 71 -10.89 0.28 4.41
N ASN A 72 -11.00 0.41 5.73
CA ASN A 72 -12.00 -0.31 6.50
C ASN A 72 -13.42 0.21 6.21
N SER A 73 -14.42 -0.60 6.50
CA SER A 73 -15.83 -0.22 6.31
C SER A 73 -16.17 1.05 7.09
N GLY A 74 -16.73 2.04 6.38
CA GLY A 74 -17.04 3.36 6.93
C GLY A 74 -15.85 4.31 7.08
N GLU A 75 -14.66 3.90 6.67
CA GLU A 75 -13.44 4.71 6.73
C GLU A 75 -13.23 5.50 5.44
N GLU A 76 -12.67 6.69 5.55
CA GLU A 76 -12.23 7.47 4.39
C GLU A 76 -10.76 7.15 4.04
N TYR A 77 -10.36 7.35 2.77
CA TYR A 77 -9.00 7.10 2.31
C TYR A 77 -7.92 7.78 3.16
N ASP A 78 -8.12 9.07 3.50
CA ASP A 78 -7.12 9.82 4.29
C ASP A 78 -7.02 9.29 5.73
N THR A 79 -8.11 8.83 6.30
CA THR A 79 -8.14 8.20 7.64
C THR A 79 -7.40 6.86 7.61
N ALA A 80 -7.67 6.03 6.59
CA ALA A 80 -6.97 4.77 6.38
C ALA A 80 -5.45 4.98 6.26
N MET A 81 -5.02 5.95 5.44
CA MET A 81 -3.58 6.23 5.30
C MET A 81 -2.93 6.64 6.62
N LYS A 82 -3.59 7.49 7.40
CA LYS A 82 -3.09 7.93 8.71
C LYS A 82 -3.04 6.79 9.74
N ARG A 83 -3.92 5.81 9.65
CA ARG A 83 -3.94 4.62 10.50
C ARG A 83 -2.83 3.64 10.12
N GLU A 84 -2.65 3.36 8.83
CA GLU A 84 -1.70 2.36 8.34
C GLU A 84 -0.23 2.75 8.61
N ILE A 85 0.11 4.05 8.57
CA ILE A 85 1.49 4.50 8.80
C ILE A 85 2.05 4.02 10.15
N PRO A 86 1.43 4.29 11.31
CA PRO A 86 1.95 3.79 12.58
C PRO A 86 1.80 2.27 12.73
N GLU A 87 0.78 1.66 12.13
CA GLU A 87 0.56 0.21 12.22
C GLU A 87 1.65 -0.58 11.50
N GLU A 88 2.07 -0.17 10.30
CA GLU A 88 3.04 -0.93 9.51
C GLU A 88 4.50 -0.56 9.81
N ILE A 89 4.81 0.73 9.91
CA ILE A 89 6.20 1.21 10.00
C ILE A 89 6.55 1.92 11.32
N GLY A 90 5.59 2.02 12.23
CA GLY A 90 5.82 2.41 13.63
C GLY A 90 6.23 3.86 13.85
N ILE A 91 5.89 4.78 12.93
CA ILE A 91 6.13 6.21 13.10
C ILE A 91 4.82 6.96 13.33
N PRO A 92 4.79 8.00 14.17
CA PRO A 92 3.61 8.86 14.29
C PRO A 92 3.32 9.57 12.96
N THR A 93 2.10 9.50 12.49
CA THR A 93 1.69 10.14 11.22
C THR A 93 2.00 11.64 11.19
N ALA A 94 1.90 12.32 12.33
CA ALA A 94 2.20 13.75 12.46
C ALA A 94 3.67 14.09 12.14
N THR A 95 4.58 13.11 12.16
CA THR A 95 6.00 13.31 11.81
C THR A 95 6.27 13.21 10.31
N CYS A 96 5.31 12.75 9.52
CA CYS A 96 5.41 12.67 8.07
C CYS A 96 5.23 14.04 7.45
N GLN A 97 6.30 14.59 6.86
CA GLN A 97 6.26 15.91 6.23
C GLN A 97 5.57 15.82 4.86
N GLY A 98 4.65 16.76 4.59
CA GLY A 98 4.00 16.88 3.29
C GLY A 98 3.12 15.69 2.90
N LEU A 99 2.56 14.97 3.89
CA LEU A 99 1.65 13.86 3.62
C LEU A 99 0.45 14.34 2.80
N GLY A 100 0.28 13.77 1.63
CA GLY A 100 -0.83 14.13 0.73
C GLY A 100 -1.00 13.16 -0.43
N ARG A 101 -2.18 13.21 -1.04
CA ARG A 101 -2.54 12.42 -2.21
C ARG A 101 -1.77 12.89 -3.44
N ILE A 102 -1.31 11.95 -4.28
CA ILE A 102 -0.64 12.29 -5.53
C ILE A 102 -1.33 11.72 -6.76
N LYS A 103 -1.94 10.53 -6.68
CA LYS A 103 -2.66 9.94 -7.80
C LYS A 103 -3.70 8.92 -7.37
N TYR A 104 -4.83 8.92 -8.07
CA TYR A 104 -5.87 7.92 -7.96
C TYR A 104 -5.74 6.88 -9.08
N PHE A 105 -5.93 5.62 -8.74
CA PHE A 105 -5.88 4.50 -9.67
C PHE A 105 -7.20 3.71 -9.60
N PRO A 106 -7.85 3.48 -10.75
CA PRO A 106 -9.04 2.65 -10.79
C PRO A 106 -8.70 1.20 -10.48
N ALA A 107 -9.67 0.47 -9.95
CA ALA A 107 -9.53 -0.94 -9.64
C ALA A 107 -9.27 -1.77 -10.90
N CYS A 108 -8.37 -2.76 -10.77
CA CYS A 108 -8.03 -3.69 -11.83
C CYS A 108 -7.42 -4.97 -11.23
N ASP A 109 -7.16 -5.98 -12.04
CA ASP A 109 -6.55 -7.24 -11.58
C ASP A 109 -5.19 -7.03 -10.92
N ALA A 110 -4.37 -6.09 -11.43
CA ALA A 110 -3.06 -5.78 -10.84
C ALA A 110 -3.17 -5.20 -9.43
N THR A 111 -4.27 -4.53 -9.10
CA THR A 111 -4.56 -4.00 -7.77
C THR A 111 -5.44 -4.94 -6.93
N ASP A 112 -5.67 -6.18 -7.36
CA ASP A 112 -6.58 -7.10 -6.69
C ASP A 112 -8.01 -6.54 -6.53
N GLN A 113 -8.51 -5.88 -7.58
CA GLN A 113 -9.82 -5.21 -7.60
C GLN A 113 -9.93 -4.02 -6.63
N GLU A 114 -8.81 -3.40 -6.26
CA GLU A 114 -8.76 -2.24 -5.39
C GLU A 114 -8.74 -0.93 -6.18
N PHE A 115 -9.57 0.03 -5.77
CA PHE A 115 -9.34 1.44 -6.05
C PHE A 115 -8.25 1.95 -5.11
N VAL A 116 -7.20 2.56 -5.64
CA VAL A 116 -6.03 2.96 -4.86
C VAL A 116 -5.83 4.47 -4.90
N TRP A 117 -5.75 5.11 -3.73
CA TRP A 117 -5.10 6.40 -3.61
C TRP A 117 -3.63 6.21 -3.25
N LEU A 118 -2.75 6.75 -4.09
CA LEU A 118 -1.32 6.85 -3.82
C LEU A 118 -1.03 8.18 -3.12
N TYR A 119 -0.33 8.09 -2.00
CA TYR A 119 0.14 9.21 -1.19
C TYR A 119 1.65 9.36 -1.29
N ARG A 120 2.13 10.53 -0.94
CA ARG A 120 3.54 10.79 -0.68
C ARG A 120 3.73 11.46 0.68
N ALA A 121 4.89 11.28 1.27
CA ALA A 121 5.36 12.03 2.42
C ALA A 121 6.90 11.97 2.46
N THR A 122 7.52 12.78 3.32
CA THR A 122 8.96 12.73 3.59
C THR A 122 9.20 12.38 5.05
N HIS A 123 10.10 11.43 5.30
CA HIS A 123 10.56 11.03 6.62
C HIS A 123 11.83 10.19 6.49
N SER A 124 12.82 10.41 7.37
CA SER A 124 14.11 9.72 7.30
C SER A 124 14.28 8.59 8.32
N GLY A 125 13.23 8.27 9.07
CA GLY A 125 13.29 7.29 10.16
C GLY A 125 13.70 7.92 11.50
N PRO A 126 14.00 7.11 12.52
CA PRO A 126 13.99 5.64 12.49
C PRO A 126 12.59 5.04 12.42
N PHE A 127 12.50 3.78 11.95
CA PHE A 127 11.25 3.04 11.82
C PHE A 127 11.21 1.87 12.80
N GLN A 128 10.00 1.46 13.19
CA GLN A 128 9.73 0.26 13.98
C GLN A 128 8.66 -0.57 13.28
N PRO A 129 9.01 -1.28 12.19
CA PRO A 129 8.02 -2.05 11.43
C PRO A 129 7.42 -3.18 12.28
N ASP A 130 6.12 -3.42 12.10
CA ASP A 130 5.47 -4.61 12.65
C ASP A 130 5.93 -5.85 11.87
N PRO A 131 6.64 -6.81 12.50
CA PRO A 131 7.15 -7.98 11.80
C PRO A 131 6.06 -8.92 11.27
N SER A 132 4.83 -8.82 11.76
CA SER A 132 3.69 -9.56 11.21
C SER A 132 3.24 -9.02 9.85
N GLU A 133 3.50 -7.75 9.58
CA GLU A 133 3.15 -7.05 8.34
C GLU A 133 4.35 -6.88 7.40
N VAL A 134 5.50 -6.52 7.95
CA VAL A 134 6.69 -6.06 7.22
C VAL A 134 7.91 -6.89 7.61
N ALA A 135 8.48 -7.62 6.65
CA ALA A 135 9.70 -8.41 6.83
C ALA A 135 10.98 -7.55 6.77
N GLY A 136 10.92 -6.37 6.15
CA GLY A 136 12.04 -5.46 6.03
C GLY A 136 11.68 -4.15 5.35
N LEU A 137 12.51 -3.15 5.58
CA LEU A 137 12.42 -1.82 4.97
C LEU A 137 13.78 -1.48 4.36
N GLU A 138 13.79 -0.95 3.15
CA GLU A 138 15.03 -0.56 2.48
C GLU A 138 14.81 0.67 1.57
N TRP A 139 15.83 1.52 1.51
CA TRP A 139 15.85 2.72 0.69
C TRP A 139 16.39 2.42 -0.71
N PHE A 140 15.66 2.83 -1.74
CA PHE A 140 16.07 2.68 -3.14
C PHE A 140 16.00 4.02 -3.88
N THR A 141 16.96 4.26 -4.76
CA THR A 141 16.80 5.34 -5.74
C THR A 141 15.76 4.93 -6.79
N PRO A 142 15.05 5.89 -7.43
CA PRO A 142 14.16 5.57 -8.53
C PRO A 142 14.82 4.75 -9.63
N THR A 143 16.08 5.03 -9.95
CA THR A 143 16.86 4.28 -10.93
C THR A 143 17.07 2.82 -10.51
N GLN A 144 17.36 2.57 -9.25
CA GLN A 144 17.48 1.20 -8.73
C GLN A 144 16.16 0.44 -8.87
N ILE A 145 15.03 1.07 -8.54
CA ILE A 145 13.71 0.45 -8.70
C ILE A 145 13.43 0.13 -10.17
N ASP A 146 13.72 1.07 -11.10
CA ASP A 146 13.56 0.84 -12.54
C ASP A 146 14.39 -0.37 -13.01
N GLN A 147 15.66 -0.46 -12.60
CA GLN A 147 16.54 -1.58 -12.94
C GLN A 147 16.07 -2.92 -12.36
N MET A 148 15.68 -2.93 -11.09
CA MET A 148 15.17 -4.14 -10.43
C MET A 148 13.87 -4.64 -11.07
N LEU A 149 12.98 -3.74 -11.46
CA LEU A 149 11.73 -4.10 -12.15
C LEU A 149 11.97 -4.72 -13.53
N VAL A 150 13.06 -4.36 -14.20
CA VAL A 150 13.47 -4.97 -15.48
C VAL A 150 14.07 -6.36 -15.26
N HIS A 151 14.98 -6.49 -14.29
CA HIS A 151 15.77 -7.71 -14.11
C HIS A 151 15.11 -8.75 -13.19
N GLN A 152 14.31 -8.31 -12.23
CA GLN A 152 13.69 -9.13 -11.18
C GLN A 152 12.23 -8.73 -10.91
N PRO A 153 11.37 -8.67 -11.94
CA PRO A 153 9.98 -8.22 -11.79
C PRO A 153 9.16 -9.09 -10.83
N GLY A 154 9.56 -10.35 -10.63
CA GLY A 154 8.91 -11.27 -9.70
C GLY A 154 9.11 -10.92 -8.22
N ASP A 155 10.11 -10.10 -7.89
CA ASP A 155 10.37 -9.67 -6.52
C ASP A 155 9.45 -8.54 -6.05
N PHE A 156 8.61 -8.02 -6.95
CA PHE A 156 7.70 -6.90 -6.68
C PHE A 156 6.24 -7.31 -6.72
N SER A 157 5.44 -6.69 -5.85
CA SER A 157 3.99 -6.86 -5.87
C SER A 157 3.39 -6.35 -7.19
N SER A 158 2.31 -6.96 -7.60
CA SER A 158 1.59 -6.57 -8.84
C SER A 158 1.11 -5.12 -8.76
N CYS A 159 0.64 -4.71 -7.59
CA CYS A 159 0.19 -3.34 -7.36
C CYS A 159 1.35 -2.34 -7.50
N LEU A 160 2.49 -2.58 -6.84
CA LEU A 160 3.65 -1.67 -6.97
C LEU A 160 4.11 -1.53 -8.42
N LYS A 161 4.19 -2.63 -9.18
CA LYS A 161 4.57 -2.59 -10.60
C LYS A 161 3.63 -1.68 -11.41
N MET A 162 2.35 -1.78 -11.18
CA MET A 162 1.34 -0.95 -11.87
C MET A 162 1.44 0.51 -11.45
N LEU A 163 1.50 0.81 -10.14
CA LEU A 163 1.65 2.16 -9.60
C LEU A 163 2.93 2.83 -10.14
N TRP A 164 4.04 2.09 -10.15
CA TRP A 164 5.33 2.60 -10.62
C TRP A 164 5.33 2.92 -12.09
N LYS A 165 4.77 2.03 -12.92
CA LYS A 165 4.63 2.24 -14.38
C LYS A 165 3.81 3.48 -14.73
N GLN A 166 2.78 3.77 -13.92
CA GLN A 166 1.85 4.87 -14.15
C GLN A 166 2.10 6.08 -13.23
N ARG A 167 3.25 6.12 -12.55
CA ARG A 167 3.58 7.22 -11.62
C ARG A 167 3.57 8.58 -12.32
N PRO A 168 3.25 9.65 -11.59
CA PRO A 168 3.48 11.02 -12.08
C PRO A 168 4.97 11.21 -12.38
N ARG A 169 5.26 11.88 -13.48
CA ARG A 169 6.62 12.27 -13.87
C ARG A 169 7.07 13.53 -13.17
#